data_1459b062af01c6117e315d623c0ea02d
#
_entry.id   1459b062af01c6117e315d623c0ea02d
#
_cell.length_a   1.000
_cell.length_b   1.000
_cell.length_c   1.000
_cell.angle_alpha   90.00
_cell.angle_beta   90.00
_cell.angle_gamma   90.00
#
_symmetry.space_group_name_H-M   'P 1'
#
loop_
_entity.id
_entity.type
_entity.pdbx_description
1 polymer ?
#
loop_
_entity_poly.entity_id
_entity_poly.type
_entity_poly.pdbx_seq_one_letter_code
_entity_poly.pdbx_strand_id
1 'polypeptide(L)'
;IVVKKEPFPFSSAKNFLPEDLVLTAEKEFNNFSSSIDDGNARYQKFKSGFANYEEMPNSIKKIIELFYSKEFIKILEKKFKLDGIEPDWKLHGGGMHQSNTNGYLKVHSDFIYRRKSKQRRVLNLLLYLNSNWQKEWNGSLELWDKNMTEIKEKIEPKLNNVIIFRTDQDSNHGFP
;
A
#
# COMPACT_ATOMS: atom_id res chain seq x y z
N ILE A 1 -3.93 14.88 -6.10
CA ILE A 1 -4.68 13.60 -6.12
C ILE A 1 -5.80 13.73 -7.15
N VAL A 2 -5.69 12.96 -8.25
CA VAL A 2 -6.71 12.81 -9.29
C VAL A 2 -7.23 11.38 -9.21
N VAL A 3 -8.53 11.21 -8.97
CA VAL A 3 -9.15 9.88 -8.83
C VAL A 3 -9.66 9.41 -10.18
N LYS A 4 -9.13 8.30 -10.69
CA LYS A 4 -9.67 7.52 -11.81
C LYS A 4 -10.81 6.63 -11.29
N LYS A 5 -11.78 6.29 -12.13
CA LYS A 5 -12.95 5.49 -11.72
C LYS A 5 -12.80 4.00 -12.03
N GLU A 6 -12.06 3.67 -13.08
CA GLU A 6 -11.85 2.30 -13.55
C GLU A 6 -10.44 1.80 -13.23
N PRO A 7 -10.30 0.50 -12.84
CA PRO A 7 -11.34 -0.54 -12.70
C PRO A 7 -12.20 -0.39 -11.44
N PHE A 8 -11.73 0.37 -10.47
CA PHE A 8 -12.39 0.84 -9.26
C PHE A 8 -11.75 2.18 -8.86
N PRO A 9 -12.34 2.99 -7.98
CA PRO A 9 -11.79 4.31 -7.66
C PRO A 9 -10.37 4.22 -7.10
N PHE A 10 -9.40 4.78 -7.82
CA PHE A 10 -8.00 4.85 -7.40
C PHE A 10 -7.32 6.15 -7.85
N SER A 11 -6.21 6.46 -7.23
CA SER A 11 -5.29 7.53 -7.61
C SER A 11 -3.87 7.04 -7.49
N SER A 12 -3.02 7.35 -8.48
CA SER A 12 -1.58 7.11 -8.40
C SER A 12 -0.82 8.39 -8.69
N ALA A 13 0.31 8.57 -8.06
CA ALA A 13 1.20 9.70 -8.27
C ALA A 13 2.66 9.27 -8.12
N LYS A 14 3.55 9.98 -8.83
CA LYS A 14 5.01 9.84 -8.70
C LYS A 14 5.55 11.04 -7.94
N ASN A 15 6.70 10.88 -7.28
CA ASN A 15 7.37 11.95 -6.53
C ASN A 15 6.40 12.63 -5.54
N PHE A 16 5.71 11.82 -4.75
CA PHE A 16 4.57 12.24 -3.94
C PHE A 16 4.97 12.98 -2.66
N LEU A 17 6.06 12.54 -2.02
CA LEU A 17 6.61 13.13 -0.80
C LEU A 17 7.94 13.84 -1.09
N PRO A 18 8.45 14.69 -0.17
CA PRO A 18 9.80 15.25 -0.27
C PRO A 18 10.85 14.14 -0.45
N GLU A 19 11.77 14.35 -1.39
CA GLU A 19 12.75 13.34 -1.80
C GLU A 19 13.67 12.91 -0.67
N ASP A 20 14.15 13.87 0.13
CA ASP A 20 14.99 13.62 1.29
C ASP A 20 14.34 12.69 2.33
N LEU A 21 13.03 12.86 2.55
CA LEU A 21 12.26 12.01 3.45
C LEU A 21 12.16 10.57 2.94
N VAL A 22 11.87 10.38 1.66
CA VAL A 22 11.71 9.02 1.11
C VAL A 22 13.03 8.29 0.95
N LEU A 23 14.12 8.98 0.63
CA LEU A 23 15.47 8.40 0.60
C LEU A 23 15.92 7.97 2.00
N THR A 24 15.64 8.79 3.01
CA THR A 24 15.89 8.41 4.40
C THR A 24 15.07 7.19 4.81
N ALA A 25 13.78 7.19 4.43
CA ALA A 25 12.88 6.08 4.72
C ALA A 25 13.32 4.79 4.03
N GLU A 26 13.76 4.83 2.77
CA GLU A 26 14.31 3.66 2.08
C GLU A 26 15.53 3.10 2.80
N LYS A 27 16.48 3.96 3.18
CA LYS A 27 17.69 3.54 3.91
C LYS A 27 17.35 2.90 5.26
N GLU A 28 16.48 3.54 6.03
CA GLU A 28 16.06 3.01 7.32
C GLU A 28 15.25 1.71 7.16
N PHE A 29 14.38 1.62 6.16
CA PHE A 29 13.65 0.40 5.84
C PHE A 29 14.60 -0.76 5.51
N ASN A 30 15.58 -0.56 4.64
CA ASN A 30 16.54 -1.59 4.23
C ASN A 30 17.38 -2.11 5.41
N ASN A 31 17.76 -1.23 6.32
CA ASN A 31 18.48 -1.62 7.54
C ASN A 31 17.59 -2.41 8.51
N PHE A 32 16.30 -2.09 8.57
CA PHE A 32 15.31 -2.73 9.44
C PHE A 32 14.80 -4.06 8.86
N SER A 33 14.66 -4.16 7.54
CA SER A 33 14.01 -5.28 6.85
C SER A 33 14.70 -6.64 7.09
N SER A 34 15.98 -6.65 7.43
CA SER A 34 16.72 -7.87 7.81
C SER A 34 16.14 -8.58 9.05
N SER A 35 15.33 -7.89 9.84
CA SER A 35 14.66 -8.43 11.04
C SER A 35 13.23 -8.91 10.78
N ILE A 36 12.74 -8.80 9.54
CA ILE A 36 11.38 -9.19 9.18
C ILE A 36 11.39 -10.62 8.63
N ASP A 37 10.63 -11.52 9.26
CA ASP A 37 10.51 -12.90 8.82
C ASP A 37 9.73 -13.03 7.51
N ASP A 38 10.17 -13.93 6.63
CA ASP A 38 9.48 -14.23 5.38
C ASP A 38 8.13 -14.91 5.64
N GLY A 39 7.08 -14.23 5.23
CA GLY A 39 5.71 -14.75 5.30
C GLY A 39 5.37 -15.63 4.10
N ASN A 40 4.91 -16.86 4.37
CA ASN A 40 4.35 -17.74 3.36
C ASN A 40 2.91 -18.09 3.71
N ALA A 41 2.01 -17.92 2.75
CA ALA A 41 0.61 -18.30 2.87
C ALA A 41 0.10 -18.80 1.52
N ARG A 42 -1.09 -19.41 1.51
CA ARG A 42 -1.69 -19.98 0.29
C ARG A 42 -1.81 -18.98 -0.88
N TYR A 43 -1.94 -17.69 -0.58
CA TYR A 43 -2.14 -16.61 -1.55
C TYR A 43 -0.92 -15.72 -1.76
N GLN A 44 0.16 -15.91 -0.96
CA GLN A 44 1.40 -15.14 -1.08
C GLN A 44 2.62 -16.03 -0.80
N LYS A 45 3.76 -15.64 -1.36
CA LYS A 45 5.05 -16.30 -1.12
C LYS A 45 6.15 -15.25 -1.03
N PHE A 46 7.11 -15.46 -0.13
CA PHE A 46 8.24 -14.56 0.11
C PHE A 46 7.84 -13.09 0.27
N LYS A 47 6.65 -12.87 0.86
CA LYS A 47 6.13 -11.56 1.21
C LYS A 47 5.98 -11.51 2.72
N SER A 48 6.66 -10.57 3.34
CA SER A 48 6.64 -10.35 4.78
C SER A 48 6.10 -8.98 5.12
N GLY A 49 5.67 -8.80 6.36
CA GLY A 49 5.12 -7.55 6.84
C GLY A 49 5.44 -7.31 8.30
N PHE A 50 5.59 -6.04 8.68
CA PHE A 50 5.81 -5.60 10.05
C PHE A 50 4.84 -4.46 10.37
N ALA A 51 4.02 -4.64 11.41
CA ALA A 51 2.91 -3.75 11.75
C ALA A 51 3.01 -3.12 13.16
N ASN A 52 4.12 -3.35 13.89
CA ASN A 52 4.31 -2.71 15.19
C ASN A 52 4.83 -1.28 15.00
N TYR A 53 3.90 -0.30 15.02
CA TYR A 53 4.23 1.11 14.81
C TYR A 53 5.33 1.62 15.75
N GLU A 54 5.31 1.23 17.03
CA GLU A 54 6.26 1.74 18.03
C GLU A 54 7.71 1.36 17.72
N GLU A 55 7.93 0.22 17.09
CA GLU A 55 9.25 -0.28 16.73
C GLU A 55 9.70 0.12 15.32
N MET A 56 8.84 0.77 14.52
CA MET A 56 9.20 1.22 13.18
C MET A 56 10.27 2.31 13.19
N PRO A 57 11.09 2.41 12.13
CA PRO A 57 12.03 3.51 11.94
C PRO A 57 11.34 4.88 11.96
N ASN A 58 12.07 5.91 12.42
CA ASN A 58 11.51 7.24 12.62
C ASN A 58 10.98 7.89 11.32
N SER A 59 11.66 7.71 10.20
CA SER A 59 11.19 8.25 8.91
C SER A 59 9.92 7.56 8.44
N ILE A 60 9.76 6.26 8.70
CA ILE A 60 8.54 5.50 8.40
C ILE A 60 7.38 5.99 9.28
N LYS A 61 7.60 6.17 10.59
CA LYS A 61 6.62 6.76 11.50
C LYS A 61 6.15 8.12 10.99
N LYS A 62 7.09 8.99 10.63
CA LYS A 62 6.78 10.32 10.10
C LYS A 62 5.93 10.27 8.82
N ILE A 63 6.20 9.33 7.92
CA ILE A 63 5.40 9.13 6.71
C ILE A 63 3.98 8.67 7.06
N ILE A 64 3.84 7.72 7.99
CA ILE A 64 2.53 7.26 8.47
C ILE A 64 1.74 8.41 9.11
N GLU A 65 2.38 9.23 9.94
CA GLU A 65 1.78 10.40 10.58
C GLU A 65 1.30 11.43 9.54
N LEU A 66 2.08 11.67 8.48
CA LEU A 66 1.67 12.54 7.37
C LEU A 66 0.40 12.01 6.68
N PHE A 67 0.35 10.71 6.38
CA PHE A 67 -0.81 10.09 5.77
C PHE A 67 -2.04 10.02 6.70
N TYR A 68 -1.81 10.04 8.01
CA TYR A 68 -2.85 10.02 9.04
C TYR A 68 -3.22 11.42 9.55
N SER A 69 -2.58 12.48 9.00
CA SER A 69 -2.90 13.86 9.37
C SER A 69 -4.35 14.21 9.00
N LYS A 70 -4.96 15.06 9.82
CA LYS A 70 -6.33 15.53 9.57
C LYS A 70 -6.50 16.20 8.22
N GLU A 71 -5.46 16.94 7.79
CA GLU A 71 -5.41 17.63 6.52
C GLU A 71 -5.43 16.65 5.35
N PHE A 72 -4.60 15.60 5.41
CA PHE A 72 -4.54 14.59 4.36
C PHE A 72 -5.82 13.75 4.31
N ILE A 73 -6.36 13.34 5.46
CA ILE A 73 -7.64 12.62 5.55
C ILE A 73 -8.78 13.43 4.92
N LYS A 74 -8.90 14.72 5.21
CA LYS A 74 -9.90 15.58 4.56
C LYS A 74 -9.76 15.66 3.05
N ILE A 75 -8.51 15.64 2.53
CA ILE A 75 -8.27 15.57 1.09
C ILE A 75 -8.79 14.23 0.54
N LEU A 76 -8.51 13.11 1.21
CA LEU A 76 -8.99 11.79 0.80
C LEU A 76 -10.52 11.71 0.81
N GLU A 77 -11.16 12.16 1.87
CA GLU A 77 -12.62 12.22 1.98
C GLU A 77 -13.24 12.98 0.80
N LYS A 78 -12.74 14.17 0.53
CA LYS A 78 -13.21 15.00 -0.60
C LYS A 78 -12.98 14.31 -1.95
N LYS A 79 -11.79 13.72 -2.17
CA LYS A 79 -11.41 13.16 -3.47
C LYS A 79 -12.09 11.83 -3.77
N PHE A 80 -12.25 10.98 -2.77
CA PHE A 80 -12.89 9.66 -2.90
C PHE A 80 -14.39 9.68 -2.57
N LYS A 81 -14.94 10.84 -2.22
CA LYS A 81 -16.36 11.02 -1.82
C LYS A 81 -16.71 10.06 -0.67
N LEU A 82 -15.95 10.15 0.39
CA LEU A 82 -16.11 9.39 1.63
C LEU A 82 -16.23 10.36 2.79
N ASP A 83 -16.84 9.92 3.87
CA ASP A 83 -17.00 10.69 5.11
C ASP A 83 -16.56 9.83 6.30
N GLY A 84 -15.99 10.48 7.32
CA GLY A 84 -15.65 9.85 8.57
C GLY A 84 -14.51 8.83 8.48
N ILE A 85 -13.49 9.12 7.64
CA ILE A 85 -12.29 8.28 7.56
C ILE A 85 -11.50 8.41 8.88
N GLU A 86 -11.22 7.29 9.49
CA GLU A 86 -10.36 7.18 10.66
C GLU A 86 -9.07 6.41 10.33
N PRO A 87 -7.90 6.88 10.79
CA PRO A 87 -6.64 6.14 10.63
C PRO A 87 -6.63 4.86 11.45
N ASP A 88 -6.13 3.78 10.88
CA ASP A 88 -5.90 2.53 11.62
C ASP A 88 -4.49 2.51 12.23
N TRP A 89 -4.33 3.07 13.40
CA TRP A 89 -3.06 3.10 14.15
C TRP A 89 -2.54 1.70 14.53
N LYS A 90 -3.36 0.67 14.43
CA LYS A 90 -2.94 -0.72 14.64
C LYS A 90 -2.41 -1.37 13.37
N LEU A 91 -2.45 -0.65 12.26
CA LEU A 91 -1.92 -1.07 10.94
C LEU A 91 -2.37 -2.48 10.53
N HIS A 92 -3.65 -2.84 10.75
CA HIS A 92 -4.14 -4.17 10.42
C HIS A 92 -4.08 -4.46 8.91
N GLY A 93 -3.21 -5.38 8.54
CA GLY A 93 -2.91 -5.68 7.14
C GLY A 93 -2.17 -4.56 6.42
N GLY A 94 -1.63 -3.61 7.18
CA GLY A 94 -0.78 -2.52 6.73
C GLY A 94 0.59 -2.57 7.37
N GLY A 95 1.31 -1.44 7.35
CA GLY A 95 2.66 -1.31 7.90
C GLY A 95 3.74 -1.42 6.85
N MET A 96 4.92 -1.86 7.24
CA MET A 96 6.05 -2.12 6.36
C MET A 96 5.88 -3.48 5.70
N HIS A 97 6.04 -3.54 4.38
CA HIS A 97 5.97 -4.78 3.62
C HIS A 97 7.16 -4.91 2.69
N GLN A 98 7.68 -6.12 2.55
CA GLN A 98 8.68 -6.43 1.55
C GLN A 98 8.33 -7.71 0.80
N SER A 99 8.87 -7.85 -0.39
CA SER A 99 8.78 -9.06 -1.20
C SER A 99 10.17 -9.40 -1.71
N ASN A 100 10.62 -10.62 -1.47
CA ASN A 100 11.91 -11.12 -1.93
C ASN A 100 11.81 -11.68 -3.35
N THR A 101 12.94 -12.06 -3.94
CA THR A 101 13.00 -12.69 -5.25
C THR A 101 12.03 -13.88 -5.36
N ASN A 102 11.29 -13.94 -6.45
CA ASN A 102 10.20 -14.89 -6.69
C ASN A 102 9.01 -14.75 -5.71
N GLY A 103 8.95 -13.61 -5.02
CA GLY A 103 7.79 -13.29 -4.19
C GLY A 103 6.59 -12.87 -5.04
N TYR A 104 5.40 -13.26 -4.59
CA TYR A 104 4.15 -12.89 -5.24
C TYR A 104 3.02 -12.68 -4.24
N LEU A 105 2.03 -11.95 -4.67
CA LEU A 105 0.73 -11.83 -4.02
C LEU A 105 -0.35 -12.06 -5.09
N LYS A 106 -1.08 -13.16 -4.99
CA LYS A 106 -2.15 -13.48 -5.92
C LYS A 106 -3.17 -12.36 -5.99
N VAL A 107 -3.83 -12.23 -7.14
CA VAL A 107 -4.94 -11.29 -7.29
C VAL A 107 -6.04 -11.63 -6.29
N HIS A 108 -6.47 -10.62 -5.54
CA HIS A 108 -7.45 -10.73 -4.47
C HIS A 108 -8.15 -9.39 -4.24
N SER A 109 -9.24 -9.41 -3.53
CA SER A 109 -9.79 -8.24 -2.86
C SER A 109 -9.49 -8.29 -1.36
N ASP A 110 -9.23 -7.13 -0.77
CA ASP A 110 -8.95 -7.05 0.65
C ASP A 110 -10.17 -7.36 1.52
N PHE A 111 -9.91 -7.81 2.76
CA PHE A 111 -11.00 -7.91 3.73
C PHE A 111 -11.59 -6.52 4.02
N ILE A 112 -12.91 -6.43 4.01
CA ILE A 112 -13.62 -5.16 4.19
C ILE A 112 -13.98 -4.92 5.66
N TYR A 113 -14.38 -5.97 6.37
CA TYR A 113 -14.86 -5.86 7.74
C TYR A 113 -13.88 -6.41 8.76
N ARG A 114 -13.68 -5.64 9.80
CA ARG A 114 -13.00 -6.06 11.00
C ARG A 114 -14.03 -6.38 12.08
N ARG A 115 -14.29 -7.68 12.31
CA ARG A 115 -15.35 -8.16 13.23
C ARG A 115 -15.26 -7.56 14.64
N LYS A 116 -14.04 -7.41 15.19
CA LYS A 116 -13.85 -6.94 16.58
C LYS A 116 -14.08 -5.44 16.79
N SER A 117 -13.79 -4.59 15.81
CA SER A 117 -13.88 -3.12 15.96
C SER A 117 -15.09 -2.51 15.28
N LYS A 118 -15.90 -3.29 14.55
CA LYS A 118 -16.98 -2.81 13.69
C LYS A 118 -16.54 -1.79 12.61
N GLN A 119 -15.22 -1.65 12.40
CA GLN A 119 -14.66 -0.77 11.40
C GLN A 119 -14.68 -1.43 10.03
N ARG A 120 -14.85 -0.61 9.01
CA ARG A 120 -14.77 -1.02 7.61
C ARG A 120 -13.52 -0.40 6.98
N ARG A 121 -12.71 -1.20 6.30
CA ARG A 121 -11.64 -0.69 5.44
C ARG A 121 -12.30 0.00 4.24
N VAL A 122 -11.94 1.24 3.97
CA VAL A 122 -12.51 2.04 2.87
C VAL A 122 -11.47 2.46 1.85
N LEU A 123 -10.22 2.65 2.28
CA LEU A 123 -9.09 2.99 1.41
C LEU A 123 -7.87 2.16 1.79
N ASN A 124 -7.10 1.81 0.79
CA ASN A 124 -5.73 1.32 0.94
C ASN A 124 -4.77 2.35 0.33
N LEU A 125 -3.62 2.55 0.98
CA LEU A 125 -2.56 3.42 0.51
C LEU A 125 -1.24 2.65 0.54
N LEU A 126 -0.53 2.60 -0.58
CA LEU A 126 0.81 2.04 -0.68
C LEU A 126 1.76 3.12 -1.16
N LEU A 127 2.89 3.25 -0.45
CA LEU A 127 4.04 4.04 -0.88
C LEU A 127 5.20 3.08 -1.13
N TYR A 128 5.85 3.22 -2.26
CA TYR A 128 6.98 2.37 -2.65
C TYR A 128 8.32 3.05 -2.33
N LEU A 129 9.25 2.26 -1.81
CA LEU A 129 10.58 2.69 -1.36
C LEU A 129 11.68 1.89 -2.07
N ASN A 130 11.68 1.85 -3.42
CA ASN A 130 12.66 1.10 -4.20
C ASN A 130 13.33 2.03 -5.23
N SER A 131 14.47 2.63 -4.90
CA SER A 131 15.22 3.52 -5.81
C SER A 131 15.81 2.79 -7.00
N ASN A 132 16.24 1.55 -6.82
CA ASN A 132 16.93 0.76 -7.83
C ASN A 132 16.03 -0.24 -8.56
N TRP A 133 14.71 -0.15 -8.44
CA TRP A 133 13.81 -1.09 -9.09
C TRP A 133 13.97 -1.08 -10.61
N GLN A 134 14.04 -2.27 -11.19
CA GLN A 134 14.15 -2.51 -12.62
C GLN A 134 12.94 -3.28 -13.12
N LYS A 135 12.52 -2.98 -14.35
CA LYS A 135 11.31 -3.56 -14.96
C LYS A 135 11.35 -5.09 -15.03
N GLU A 136 12.54 -5.64 -15.23
CA GLU A 136 12.81 -7.07 -15.33
C GLU A 136 12.56 -7.82 -14.02
N TRP A 137 12.54 -7.11 -12.90
CA TRP A 137 12.23 -7.69 -11.58
C TRP A 137 10.74 -7.95 -11.37
N ASN A 138 9.88 -7.43 -12.26
CA ASN A 138 8.43 -7.50 -12.10
C ASN A 138 7.94 -6.91 -10.77
N GLY A 139 6.88 -7.46 -10.18
CA GLY A 139 6.34 -6.99 -8.89
C GLY A 139 5.54 -5.69 -8.98
N SER A 140 5.18 -5.23 -10.18
CA SER A 140 4.24 -4.12 -10.33
C SER A 140 2.88 -4.50 -9.73
N LEU A 141 2.27 -3.57 -9.00
CA LEU A 141 0.90 -3.76 -8.55
C LEU A 141 -0.04 -3.70 -9.76
N GLU A 142 -0.82 -4.75 -9.91
CA GLU A 142 -1.83 -4.86 -10.96
C GLU A 142 -3.22 -4.58 -10.38
N LEU A 143 -3.97 -3.71 -11.05
CA LEU A 143 -5.39 -3.51 -10.78
C LEU A 143 -6.18 -4.21 -11.88
N TRP A 144 -7.06 -5.10 -11.47
CA TRP A 144 -7.83 -5.97 -12.35
C TRP A 144 -9.29 -5.53 -12.47
N ASP A 145 -9.92 -5.90 -13.55
CA ASP A 145 -11.37 -5.76 -13.69
C ASP A 145 -12.11 -6.62 -12.65
N LYS A 146 -13.39 -6.36 -12.48
CA LYS A 146 -14.26 -7.07 -11.51
C LYS A 146 -14.21 -8.58 -11.64
N ASN A 147 -14.09 -9.10 -12.87
CA ASN A 147 -14.10 -10.54 -13.15
C ASN A 147 -12.71 -11.18 -13.07
N MET A 148 -11.66 -10.40 -12.79
CA MET A 148 -10.25 -10.84 -12.79
C MET A 148 -9.82 -11.44 -14.13
N THR A 149 -10.30 -10.89 -15.24
CA THR A 149 -10.00 -11.35 -16.60
C THR A 149 -9.00 -10.46 -17.32
N GLU A 150 -8.92 -9.19 -16.93
CA GLU A 150 -8.08 -8.20 -17.60
C GLU A 150 -7.39 -7.26 -16.61
N ILE A 151 -6.09 -7.01 -16.84
CA ILE A 151 -5.35 -5.99 -16.10
C ILE A 151 -5.71 -4.63 -16.68
N LYS A 152 -6.23 -3.74 -15.86
CA LYS A 152 -6.61 -2.38 -16.28
C LYS A 152 -5.53 -1.35 -16.02
N GLU A 153 -4.71 -1.57 -14.98
CA GLU A 153 -3.62 -0.64 -14.64
C GLU A 153 -2.46 -1.41 -14.00
N LYS A 154 -1.23 -0.96 -14.25
CA LYS A 154 -0.01 -1.45 -13.59
C LYS A 154 0.74 -0.30 -12.94
N ILE A 155 1.05 -0.44 -11.67
CA ILE A 155 1.80 0.56 -10.90
C ILE A 155 3.19 0.01 -10.60
N GLU A 156 4.20 0.63 -11.16
CA GLU A 156 5.60 0.27 -10.90
C GLU A 156 5.97 0.60 -9.44
N PRO A 157 6.60 -0.32 -8.71
CA PRO A 157 6.95 -0.13 -7.30
C PRO A 157 8.23 0.72 -7.13
N LYS A 158 8.36 1.81 -7.89
CA LYS A 158 9.50 2.73 -7.82
C LYS A 158 9.41 3.66 -6.63
N LEU A 159 10.58 4.09 -6.17
CA LEU A 159 10.71 5.06 -5.08
C LEU A 159 9.74 6.23 -5.26
N ASN A 160 9.06 6.57 -4.17
CA ASN A 160 8.13 7.70 -4.11
C ASN A 160 6.92 7.62 -5.07
N ASN A 161 6.64 6.44 -5.61
CA ASN A 161 5.35 6.17 -6.23
C ASN A 161 4.33 5.84 -5.14
N VAL A 162 3.18 6.48 -5.20
CA VAL A 162 2.05 6.21 -4.29
C VAL A 162 0.85 5.74 -5.09
N ILE A 163 0.12 4.81 -4.53
CA ILE A 163 -1.23 4.46 -4.98
C ILE A 163 -2.18 4.49 -3.79
N ILE A 164 -3.36 5.04 -4.03
CA ILE A 164 -4.47 5.07 -3.07
C ILE A 164 -5.68 4.52 -3.81
N PHE A 165 -6.33 3.51 -3.27
CA PHE A 165 -7.50 2.92 -3.91
C PHE A 165 -8.60 2.57 -2.92
N ARG A 166 -9.84 2.63 -3.41
CA ARG A 166 -11.02 2.22 -2.65
C ARG A 166 -11.04 0.72 -2.47
N THR A 167 -11.36 0.27 -1.26
CA THR A 167 -11.47 -1.15 -0.94
C THR A 167 -12.94 -1.56 -0.89
N ASP A 168 -13.30 -2.52 -1.73
CA ASP A 168 -14.57 -3.21 -1.74
C ASP A 168 -14.38 -4.63 -2.30
N GLN A 169 -15.48 -5.38 -2.44
CA GLN A 169 -15.42 -6.77 -2.92
C GLN A 169 -14.94 -6.91 -4.38
N ASP A 170 -14.95 -5.84 -5.16
CA ASP A 170 -14.59 -5.82 -6.57
C ASP A 170 -13.22 -5.12 -6.81
N SER A 171 -12.55 -4.64 -5.76
CA SER A 171 -11.23 -3.98 -5.86
C SER A 171 -10.09 -5.00 -5.96
N ASN A 172 -10.09 -5.76 -7.06
CA ASN A 172 -9.15 -6.85 -7.30
C ASN A 172 -7.75 -6.33 -7.66
N HIS A 173 -6.76 -6.72 -6.89
CA HIS A 173 -5.38 -6.29 -7.08
C HIS A 173 -4.38 -7.35 -6.61
N GLY A 174 -3.13 -7.25 -7.06
CA GLY A 174 -2.05 -8.16 -6.67
C GLY A 174 -0.78 -7.88 -7.47
N PHE A 175 0.23 -8.72 -7.26
CA PHE A 175 1.43 -8.82 -8.10
C PHE A 175 1.78 -10.32 -8.22
N PRO A 176 1.05 -11.05 -9.10
CA PRO A 176 1.18 -12.49 -9.28
C PRO A 176 2.48 -12.89 -9.95
#